data_aa4891166558e97986cf1cbaa8d8ed33
#
_entry.id   aa4891166558e97986cf1cbaa8d8ed33
#
_cell.length_a   1.000
_cell.length_b   1.000
_cell.length_c   1.000
_cell.angle_alpha   90.00
_cell.angle_beta   90.00
_cell.angle_gamma   90.00
#
_symmetry.space_group_name_H-M   'P 1'
#
loop_
_entity.id
_entity.type
_entity.pdbx_description
1 polymer ?
#
loop_
_entity_poly.entity_id
_entity_poly.type
_entity_poly.pdbx_seq_one_letter_code
_entity_poly.pdbx_strand_id
1 'polypeptide(L)'
;MDPQDEQLAYAYILGKDGGTPLIYSDDLPDSEDKDNGRWGNVWNSSTMKNMLSFHNAMQGKSMTMISSDQCTLLFKRGKEGVVGINKCGETRGVTVDTYQHEFNWHVQYKDVLSSATETVSSRYHTFNLPPRSARMFKL
;
A
#
# COMPACT_ATOMS: atom_id res chain seq x y z
N MET A 1 1.72 -10.06 16.51
CA MET A 1 2.28 -9.10 15.54
C MET A 1 1.85 -7.69 15.94
N ASP A 2 2.75 -6.75 15.84
CA ASP A 2 2.44 -5.34 16.08
C ASP A 2 1.33 -4.89 15.10
N PRO A 3 0.30 -4.14 15.55
CA PRO A 3 -0.75 -3.69 14.64
C PRO A 3 -0.26 -2.89 13.43
N GLN A 4 0.81 -2.14 13.60
CA GLN A 4 1.39 -1.37 12.51
C GLN A 4 2.08 -2.28 11.48
N ASP A 5 2.80 -3.29 11.93
CA ASP A 5 3.42 -4.28 11.05
C ASP A 5 2.35 -5.10 10.33
N GLU A 6 1.26 -5.42 11.00
CA GLU A 6 0.12 -6.10 10.42
C GLU A 6 -0.49 -5.27 9.29
N GLN A 7 -0.63 -3.96 9.50
CA GLN A 7 -1.11 -3.05 8.47
C GLN A 7 -0.20 -3.04 7.25
N LEU A 8 1.12 -3.06 7.45
CA LEU A 8 2.06 -3.14 6.35
C LEU A 8 1.93 -4.46 5.57
N ALA A 9 1.72 -5.55 6.30
CA ALA A 9 1.51 -6.86 5.68
C ALA A 9 0.23 -6.86 4.82
N TYR A 10 -0.86 -6.27 5.31
CA TYR A 10 -2.09 -6.15 4.53
C TYR A 10 -1.91 -5.25 3.31
N ALA A 11 -1.16 -4.16 3.44
CA ALA A 11 -0.88 -3.29 2.30
C ALA A 11 -0.14 -4.06 1.19
N TYR A 12 0.79 -4.93 1.55
CA TYR A 12 1.45 -5.78 0.59
C TYR A 12 0.49 -6.80 -0.04
N ILE A 13 -0.25 -7.54 0.78
CA ILE A 13 -1.16 -8.59 0.32
C ILE A 13 -2.25 -8.03 -0.60
N LEU A 14 -2.82 -6.89 -0.23
CA LEU A 14 -3.90 -6.26 -0.98
C LEU A 14 -3.40 -5.38 -2.13
N GLY A 15 -2.13 -5.01 -2.11
CA GLY A 15 -1.52 -4.23 -3.18
C GLY A 15 -0.96 -5.08 -4.32
N LYS A 16 -0.46 -6.28 -4.02
CA LYS A 16 0.19 -7.13 -5.01
C LYS A 16 -0.82 -7.74 -5.98
N ASP A 17 -0.30 -8.25 -7.09
CA ASP A 17 -1.11 -8.98 -8.06
C ASP A 17 -1.23 -10.48 -7.68
N GLY A 18 -2.19 -11.14 -8.32
CA GLY A 18 -2.36 -12.59 -8.21
C GLY A 18 -2.92 -13.05 -6.89
N GLY A 19 -3.48 -14.23 -6.89
CA GLY A 19 -4.06 -14.87 -5.72
C GLY A 19 -5.36 -14.23 -5.28
N THR A 20 -6.03 -14.89 -4.36
CA THR A 20 -7.20 -14.35 -3.67
C THR A 20 -6.81 -14.10 -2.22
N PRO A 21 -6.79 -12.85 -1.77
CA PRO A 21 -6.39 -12.59 -0.40
C PRO A 21 -7.41 -13.17 0.58
N LEU A 22 -6.90 -13.78 1.63
CA LEU A 22 -7.71 -14.30 2.71
C LEU A 22 -7.34 -13.54 3.97
N ILE A 23 -8.31 -12.78 4.49
CA ILE A 23 -8.10 -11.97 5.67
C ILE A 23 -8.67 -12.71 6.86
N TYR A 24 -7.80 -12.94 7.84
CA TYR A 24 -8.16 -13.67 9.04
C TYR A 24 -8.36 -12.74 10.21
N SER A 25 -9.40 -13.03 10.97
CA SER A 25 -9.54 -12.48 12.31
C SER A 25 -8.90 -13.45 13.30
N ASP A 26 -8.08 -12.91 14.18
CA ASP A 26 -7.59 -13.66 15.33
C ASP A 26 -8.52 -13.52 16.55
N ASP A 27 -9.61 -12.77 16.40
CA ASP A 27 -10.68 -12.75 17.38
C ASP A 27 -11.53 -14.00 17.22
N LEU A 28 -11.65 -14.78 18.26
CA LEU A 28 -12.48 -15.97 18.24
C LEU A 28 -13.94 -15.57 18.30
N PRO A 29 -14.84 -16.32 17.63
CA PRO A 29 -16.26 -15.99 17.63
C PRO A 29 -16.88 -15.95 19.03
N ASP A 30 -16.32 -16.68 19.96
CA ASP A 30 -16.77 -16.75 21.34
C ASP A 30 -15.93 -15.90 22.29
N SER A 31 -15.03 -15.07 21.75
CA SER A 31 -14.25 -14.14 22.56
C SER A 31 -15.15 -13.06 23.13
N GLU A 32 -14.95 -12.74 24.41
CA GLU A 32 -15.65 -11.64 25.05
C GLU A 32 -15.34 -10.29 24.40
N ASP A 33 -14.17 -10.18 23.76
CA ASP A 33 -13.72 -8.96 23.12
C ASP A 33 -14.01 -8.91 21.63
N LYS A 34 -14.81 -9.82 21.10
CA LYS A 34 -15.05 -9.93 19.66
C LYS A 34 -15.56 -8.65 19.02
N ASP A 35 -16.32 -7.83 19.77
CA ASP A 35 -16.86 -6.57 19.28
C ASP A 35 -15.92 -5.39 19.54
N ASN A 36 -14.98 -5.54 20.46
CA ASN A 36 -14.02 -4.52 20.88
C ASN A 36 -12.58 -4.93 20.59
N GLY A 37 -12.38 -6.09 20.07
CA GLY A 37 -11.07 -6.62 19.76
C GLY A 37 -10.40 -5.86 18.64
N ARG A 38 -9.09 -6.04 18.53
CA ARG A 38 -8.27 -5.43 17.50
C ARG A 38 -8.83 -5.69 16.10
N TRP A 39 -9.33 -6.90 15.87
CA TRP A 39 -9.85 -7.31 14.58
C TRP A 39 -11.09 -6.50 14.17
N GLY A 40 -12.05 -6.36 15.07
CA GLY A 40 -13.25 -5.59 14.78
C GLY A 40 -12.92 -4.16 14.37
N ASN A 41 -11.97 -3.54 15.07
CA ASN A 41 -11.53 -2.18 14.76
C ASN A 41 -10.78 -2.11 13.44
N VAL A 42 -9.92 -3.08 13.16
CA VAL A 42 -9.14 -3.13 11.92
C VAL A 42 -10.04 -3.38 10.72
N TRP A 43 -10.93 -4.37 10.83
CA TRP A 43 -11.80 -4.79 9.73
C TRP A 43 -12.75 -3.67 9.29
N ASN A 44 -13.27 -2.93 10.25
CA ASN A 44 -14.21 -1.83 9.98
C ASN A 44 -13.52 -0.48 9.77
N SER A 45 -12.20 -0.43 9.87
CA SER A 45 -11.48 0.83 9.71
C SER A 45 -11.55 1.34 8.28
N SER A 46 -11.48 2.66 8.12
CA SER A 46 -11.37 3.27 6.80
C SER A 46 -10.11 2.84 6.07
N THR A 47 -9.02 2.60 6.80
CA THR A 47 -7.77 2.10 6.23
C THR A 47 -7.98 0.76 5.53
N MET A 48 -8.60 -0.20 6.20
CA MET A 48 -8.86 -1.52 5.61
C MET A 48 -9.81 -1.42 4.42
N LYS A 49 -10.87 -0.62 4.54
CA LYS A 49 -11.81 -0.40 3.44
C LYS A 49 -11.12 0.20 2.23
N ASN A 50 -10.22 1.14 2.44
CA ASN A 50 -9.47 1.77 1.35
C ASN A 50 -8.48 0.81 0.71
N MET A 51 -7.83 -0.05 1.50
CA MET A 51 -6.95 -1.11 0.97
C MET A 51 -7.74 -2.10 0.10
N LEU A 52 -8.91 -2.52 0.54
CA LEU A 52 -9.77 -3.42 -0.22
C LEU A 52 -10.27 -2.77 -1.50
N SER A 53 -10.62 -1.50 -1.44
CA SER A 53 -11.03 -0.73 -2.62
C SER A 53 -9.89 -0.63 -3.64
N PHE A 54 -8.66 -0.38 -3.17
CA PHE A 54 -7.47 -0.38 -4.02
C PHE A 54 -7.28 -1.75 -4.69
N HIS A 55 -7.35 -2.82 -3.89
CA HIS A 55 -7.23 -4.18 -4.40
C HIS A 55 -8.22 -4.45 -5.53
N ASN A 56 -9.48 -4.08 -5.31
CA ASN A 56 -10.52 -4.29 -6.32
C ASN A 56 -10.27 -3.45 -7.58
N ALA A 57 -9.81 -2.21 -7.42
CA ALA A 57 -9.51 -1.33 -8.55
C ALA A 57 -8.32 -1.84 -9.39
N MET A 58 -7.40 -2.56 -8.76
CA MET A 58 -6.18 -3.04 -9.42
C MET A 58 -6.32 -4.46 -9.98
N GLN A 59 -7.49 -5.09 -9.88
CA GLN A 59 -7.71 -6.42 -10.43
C GLN A 59 -7.37 -6.47 -11.93
N GLY A 60 -6.61 -7.47 -12.31
CA GLY A 60 -6.19 -7.66 -13.70
C GLY A 60 -5.03 -6.80 -14.15
N LYS A 61 -4.56 -5.86 -13.33
CA LYS A 61 -3.43 -5.02 -13.70
C LYS A 61 -2.11 -5.68 -13.30
N SER A 62 -1.11 -5.56 -14.18
CA SER A 62 0.20 -6.16 -13.96
C SER A 62 0.91 -5.53 -12.76
N MET A 63 1.79 -6.30 -12.13
CA MET A 63 2.65 -5.84 -11.06
C MET A 63 4.09 -5.76 -11.57
N THR A 64 4.74 -4.64 -11.34
CA THR A 64 6.15 -4.45 -11.68
C THR A 64 6.89 -3.95 -10.45
N MET A 65 7.85 -4.74 -9.97
CA MET A 65 8.70 -4.32 -8.86
C MET A 65 9.66 -3.23 -9.33
N ILE A 66 9.68 -2.11 -8.62
CA ILE A 66 10.55 -0.98 -8.92
C ILE A 66 11.77 -1.00 -8.03
N SER A 67 11.57 -1.17 -6.73
CA SER A 67 12.66 -1.13 -5.75
C SER A 67 12.34 -2.03 -4.57
N SER A 68 13.37 -2.70 -4.07
CA SER A 68 13.26 -3.53 -2.88
C SER A 68 14.60 -3.51 -2.15
N ASP A 69 14.57 -3.08 -0.89
CA ASP A 69 15.73 -3.10 -0.01
C ASP A 69 15.32 -3.50 1.41
N GLN A 70 16.23 -3.33 2.38
CA GLN A 70 15.95 -3.74 3.76
C GLN A 70 14.79 -2.99 4.40
N CYS A 71 14.54 -1.76 3.98
CA CYS A 71 13.55 -0.89 4.59
C CYS A 71 12.32 -0.71 3.73
N THR A 72 12.47 -0.66 2.41
CA THR A 72 11.41 -0.22 1.52
C THR A 72 11.11 -1.21 0.42
N LEU A 73 9.86 -1.18 0.00
CA LEU A 73 9.34 -1.91 -1.13
C LEU A 73 8.50 -0.95 -1.95
N LEU A 74 8.75 -0.86 -3.24
CA LEU A 74 7.97 -0.02 -4.15
C LEU A 74 7.67 -0.80 -5.42
N PHE A 75 6.40 -0.91 -5.75
CA PHE A 75 5.97 -1.54 -6.99
C PHE A 75 4.79 -0.81 -7.58
N LYS A 76 4.59 -0.97 -8.88
CA LYS A 76 3.43 -0.39 -9.55
C LYS A 76 2.46 -1.48 -10.01
N ARG A 77 1.22 -1.07 -10.16
CA ARG A 77 0.12 -1.89 -10.67
C ARG A 77 -0.40 -1.22 -11.94
N GLY A 78 -0.04 -1.80 -13.10
CA GLY A 78 -0.31 -1.16 -14.38
C GLY A 78 0.29 0.24 -14.43
N LYS A 79 -0.47 1.19 -14.95
CA LYS A 79 -0.11 2.62 -14.91
C LYS A 79 -0.93 3.40 -13.87
N GLU A 80 -1.87 2.73 -13.23
CA GLU A 80 -2.86 3.38 -12.36
C GLU A 80 -2.51 3.34 -10.89
N GLY A 81 -1.68 2.40 -10.47
CA GLY A 81 -1.40 2.21 -9.06
C GLY A 81 0.06 2.11 -8.72
N VAL A 82 0.42 2.59 -7.54
CA VAL A 82 1.78 2.47 -6.97
C VAL A 82 1.63 2.13 -5.50
N VAL A 83 2.34 1.10 -5.04
CA VAL A 83 2.37 0.72 -3.64
C VAL A 83 3.77 0.89 -3.10
N GLY A 84 3.88 1.65 -2.02
CA GLY A 84 5.14 1.84 -1.31
C GLY A 84 5.00 1.44 0.14
N ILE A 85 5.96 0.69 0.65
CA ILE A 85 5.97 0.23 2.04
C ILE A 85 7.32 0.54 2.64
N ASN A 86 7.32 1.16 3.81
CA ASN A 86 8.52 1.43 4.58
C ASN A 86 8.37 0.81 5.97
N LYS A 87 9.17 -0.21 6.26
CA LYS A 87 9.13 -0.90 7.56
C LYS A 87 10.11 -0.32 8.58
N CYS A 88 10.97 0.58 8.17
CA CYS A 88 11.97 1.17 9.06
C CYS A 88 11.46 2.42 9.79
N GLY A 89 12.17 2.83 10.82
CA GLY A 89 11.76 3.92 11.71
C GLY A 89 12.08 5.33 11.21
N GLU A 90 12.53 5.46 9.97
CA GLU A 90 12.89 6.75 9.37
C GLU A 90 12.17 6.93 8.05
N THR A 91 11.88 8.18 7.68
CA THR A 91 11.36 8.48 6.34
C THR A 91 12.37 8.05 5.28
N ARG A 92 11.90 7.37 4.26
CA ARG A 92 12.72 6.93 3.13
C ARG A 92 12.17 7.49 1.84
N GLY A 93 13.06 8.08 1.03
CA GLY A 93 12.74 8.49 -0.32
C GLY A 93 13.20 7.42 -1.30
N VAL A 94 12.30 7.00 -2.19
CA VAL A 94 12.62 6.05 -3.26
C VAL A 94 12.55 6.79 -4.58
N THR A 95 13.70 6.98 -5.22
CA THR A 95 13.79 7.69 -6.49
C THR A 95 13.60 6.70 -7.64
N VAL A 96 12.67 7.02 -8.51
CA VAL A 96 12.26 6.17 -9.63
C VAL A 96 12.64 6.84 -10.94
N ASP A 97 13.23 6.08 -11.85
CA ASP A 97 13.34 6.48 -13.25
C ASP A 97 11.99 6.23 -13.92
N THR A 98 11.19 7.28 -14.00
CA THR A 98 9.81 7.19 -14.50
C THR A 98 9.75 6.88 -15.99
N TYR A 99 10.80 7.19 -16.72
CA TYR A 99 10.90 6.83 -18.12
C TYR A 99 11.13 5.32 -18.28
N GLN A 100 12.07 4.77 -17.53
CA GLN A 100 12.36 3.33 -17.56
C GLN A 100 11.17 2.47 -17.16
N HIS A 101 10.41 2.93 -16.16
CA HIS A 101 9.26 2.18 -15.62
C HIS A 101 7.93 2.59 -16.26
N GLU A 102 7.99 3.34 -17.34
CA GLU A 102 6.82 3.67 -18.17
C GLU A 102 5.68 4.36 -17.40
N PHE A 103 6.04 5.29 -16.52
CA PHE A 103 5.05 6.13 -15.87
C PHE A 103 4.49 7.16 -16.83
N ASN A 104 3.22 7.47 -16.70
CA ASN A 104 2.64 8.63 -17.34
C ASN A 104 3.15 9.89 -16.65
N TRP A 105 3.44 10.92 -17.43
CA TRP A 105 3.86 12.23 -16.91
C TRP A 105 2.67 13.17 -16.80
N HIS A 106 2.81 14.18 -15.94
CA HIS A 106 1.79 15.18 -15.66
C HIS A 106 0.52 14.56 -15.08
N VAL A 107 0.70 13.49 -14.31
CA VAL A 107 -0.37 12.82 -13.60
C VAL A 107 -0.17 12.93 -12.10
N GLN A 108 -1.27 12.99 -11.38
CA GLN A 108 -1.27 13.04 -9.94
C GLN A 108 -1.79 11.73 -9.37
N TYR A 109 -0.98 11.13 -8.53
CA TYR A 109 -1.36 9.97 -7.75
C TYR A 109 -1.82 10.42 -6.36
N LYS A 110 -2.89 9.85 -5.87
CA LYS A 110 -3.39 10.10 -4.53
C LYS A 110 -3.27 8.84 -3.69
N ASP A 111 -2.68 8.98 -2.50
CA ASP A 111 -2.62 7.88 -1.55
C ASP A 111 -4.00 7.66 -0.92
N VAL A 112 -4.54 6.47 -1.10
CA VAL A 112 -5.87 6.14 -0.57
C VAL A 112 -5.88 5.98 0.94
N LEU A 113 -4.69 5.87 1.57
CA LEU A 113 -4.58 5.67 3.01
C LEU A 113 -4.43 6.97 3.79
N SER A 114 -3.90 8.04 3.17
CA SER A 114 -3.61 9.30 3.87
C SER A 114 -4.07 10.55 3.14
N SER A 115 -4.53 10.42 1.90
CA SER A 115 -4.85 11.55 1.00
C SER A 115 -3.65 12.37 0.54
N ALA A 116 -2.42 11.95 0.84
CA ALA A 116 -1.22 12.56 0.29
C ALA A 116 -1.21 12.39 -1.24
N THR A 117 -0.63 13.36 -1.93
CA THR A 117 -0.55 13.33 -3.39
C THR A 117 0.90 13.36 -3.86
N GLU A 118 1.15 12.71 -4.99
CA GLU A 118 2.43 12.73 -5.68
C GLU A 118 2.18 13.04 -7.16
N THR A 119 2.82 14.07 -7.66
CA THR A 119 2.70 14.42 -9.08
C THR A 119 3.96 14.00 -9.83
N VAL A 120 3.80 13.08 -10.77
CA VAL A 120 4.91 12.63 -11.62
C VAL A 120 4.99 13.56 -12.83
N SER A 121 6.10 14.29 -12.93
CA SER A 121 6.26 15.29 -14.00
C SER A 121 7.66 15.31 -14.63
N SER A 122 8.56 14.46 -14.17
CA SER A 122 9.93 14.41 -14.69
C SER A 122 10.47 12.99 -14.67
N ARG A 123 11.63 12.82 -15.31
CA ARG A 123 12.26 11.49 -15.44
C ARG A 123 12.53 10.84 -14.09
N TYR A 124 13.08 11.61 -13.14
CA TYR A 124 13.37 11.08 -11.81
C TYR A 124 12.37 11.67 -10.82
N HIS A 125 11.61 10.80 -10.19
CA HIS A 125 10.62 11.17 -9.18
C HIS A 125 10.91 10.42 -7.89
N THR A 126 10.87 11.11 -6.76
CA THR A 126 11.09 10.50 -5.44
C THR A 126 9.76 10.33 -4.73
N PHE A 127 9.40 9.08 -4.45
CA PHE A 127 8.28 8.78 -3.58
C PHE A 127 8.76 8.80 -2.13
N ASN A 128 8.16 9.63 -1.31
CA ASN A 128 8.52 9.74 0.10
C ASN A 128 7.63 8.82 0.94
N LEU A 129 8.27 7.91 1.65
CA LEU A 129 7.58 6.92 2.46
C LEU A 129 7.85 7.20 3.94
N PRO A 130 6.84 7.64 4.70
CA PRO A 130 7.01 7.90 6.13
C PRO A 130 7.41 6.65 6.89
N PRO A 131 7.95 6.81 8.13
CA PRO A 131 8.38 5.65 8.90
C PRO A 131 7.24 4.69 9.18
N ARG A 132 7.52 3.41 9.06
CA ARG A 132 6.62 2.31 9.41
C ARG A 132 5.22 2.52 8.85
N SER A 133 5.16 2.80 7.56
CA SER A 133 3.89 3.11 6.90
C SER A 133 3.84 2.57 5.48
N ALA A 134 2.64 2.55 4.94
CA ALA A 134 2.39 2.19 3.56
C ALA A 134 1.70 3.35 2.84
N ARG A 135 1.96 3.45 1.56
CA ARG A 135 1.27 4.34 0.63
C ARG A 135 0.70 3.48 -0.48
N MET A 136 -0.55 3.71 -0.81
CA MET A 136 -1.23 3.04 -1.93
C MET A 136 -1.78 4.12 -2.83
N PHE A 137 -0.96 4.52 -3.80
CA PHE A 137 -1.27 5.63 -4.69
C PHE A 137 -2.11 5.15 -5.86
N LYS A 138 -3.12 5.92 -6.20
CA LYS A 138 -4.01 5.65 -7.31
C LYS A 138 -4.24 6.94 -8.11
N LEU A 139 -4.29 6.81 -9.44
CA LEU A 139 -4.69 7.89 -10.34
C LEU A 139 -6.14 8.31 -10.14
#